data_7a91fa4d22bd7d03a4fe718877a7eae5
#
_entry.id   7a91fa4d22bd7d03a4fe718877a7eae5
#
_cell.length_a   1.000
_cell.length_b   1.000
_cell.length_c   1.000
_cell.angle_alpha   90.00
_cell.angle_beta   90.00
_cell.angle_gamma   90.00
#
_symmetry.space_group_name_H-M   'P 1'
#
loop_
_entity.id
_entity.type
_entity.pdbx_description
1 polymer ?
#
loop_
_entity_poly.entity_id
_entity_poly.type
_entity_poly.pdbx_seq_one_letter_code
_entity_poly.pdbx_strand_id
1 'polypeptide(L)'
;DPVSDRFVQTTDTQYQYSDVNVIAIHHALVKSGITPQEVDVVVTLPLSEYFDTNAQPDMANINRKKVNVMRPVEDQNCETFTIRNVRVMPESIPAGFKALADMSPFESLLIVDLGGTTLDVAKVQGQLAGISQVFCDPHVGVSLIADAVLSVMATNGMRTSHHIANTIIEHRHDEAWLRQHIHN
;
A
#
# COMPACT_ATOMS: atom_id res chain seq x y z
N ASP A 1 -10.29 -28.72 12.99
CA ASP A 1 -10.80 -27.81 11.96
C ASP A 1 -9.73 -27.68 10.89
N PRO A 2 -10.05 -27.94 9.61
CA PRO A 2 -9.10 -27.60 8.57
C PRO A 2 -8.92 -26.09 8.59
N VAL A 3 -7.72 -25.65 8.91
CA VAL A 3 -7.28 -24.28 8.72
C VAL A 3 -7.61 -23.94 7.27
N SER A 4 -8.56 -23.04 7.05
CA SER A 4 -8.96 -22.69 5.70
C SER A 4 -7.75 -22.02 5.05
N ASP A 5 -7.22 -22.62 4.00
CA ASP A 5 -6.14 -22.07 3.15
C ASP A 5 -6.56 -20.80 2.37
N ARG A 6 -7.54 -20.07 2.88
CA ARG A 6 -7.99 -18.80 2.29
C ARG A 6 -7.10 -17.70 2.81
N PHE A 7 -5.97 -17.51 2.15
CA PHE A 7 -5.17 -16.30 2.34
C PHE A 7 -5.95 -15.09 1.85
N VAL A 8 -5.97 -14.04 2.68
CA VAL A 8 -6.47 -12.74 2.25
C VAL A 8 -5.41 -12.11 1.35
N GLN A 9 -5.74 -11.95 0.08
CA GLN A 9 -4.85 -11.26 -0.86
C GLN A 9 -4.90 -9.76 -0.57
N THR A 10 -3.91 -9.25 0.12
CA THR A 10 -3.80 -7.82 0.45
C THR A 10 -3.42 -6.95 -0.75
N THR A 11 -3.02 -7.57 -1.85
CA THR A 11 -2.70 -6.93 -3.13
C THR A 11 -3.93 -6.69 -4.01
N ASP A 12 -5.08 -7.30 -3.66
CA ASP A 12 -6.35 -7.06 -4.34
C ASP A 12 -6.97 -5.76 -3.80
N THR A 13 -7.45 -4.89 -4.69
CA THR A 13 -8.13 -3.65 -4.32
C THR A 13 -9.35 -3.89 -3.42
N GLN A 14 -10.02 -5.04 -3.54
CA GLN A 14 -11.13 -5.42 -2.68
C GLN A 14 -10.74 -5.58 -1.20
N TYR A 15 -9.45 -5.82 -0.93
CA TYR A 15 -8.93 -5.79 0.44
C TYR A 15 -9.27 -4.48 1.16
N GLN A 16 -9.24 -3.36 0.45
CA GLN A 16 -9.52 -2.02 0.99
C GLN A 16 -10.91 -1.89 1.63
N TYR A 17 -11.83 -2.79 1.25
CA TYR A 17 -13.24 -2.78 1.69
C TYR A 17 -13.60 -4.02 2.52
N SER A 18 -12.61 -4.84 2.86
CA SER A 18 -12.79 -6.09 3.59
C SER A 18 -12.82 -5.91 5.11
N ASP A 19 -13.35 -6.89 5.81
CA ASP A 19 -13.31 -6.98 7.28
C ASP A 19 -11.88 -7.00 7.80
N VAL A 20 -10.99 -7.68 7.07
CA VAL A 20 -9.57 -7.79 7.44
C VAL A 20 -8.88 -6.42 7.42
N ASN A 21 -9.25 -5.54 6.49
CA ASN A 21 -8.73 -4.17 6.47
C ASN A 21 -9.17 -3.37 7.71
N VAL A 22 -10.44 -3.52 8.12
CA VAL A 22 -10.95 -2.87 9.34
C VAL A 22 -10.21 -3.37 10.58
N ILE A 23 -10.05 -4.70 10.70
CA ILE A 23 -9.31 -5.31 11.81
C ILE A 23 -7.84 -4.83 11.82
N ALA A 24 -7.20 -4.74 10.66
CA ALA A 24 -5.82 -4.26 10.55
C ALA A 24 -5.67 -2.81 11.02
N ILE A 25 -6.65 -1.93 10.71
CA ILE A 25 -6.66 -0.54 11.18
C ILE A 25 -6.81 -0.50 12.71
N HIS A 26 -7.77 -1.24 13.27
CA HIS A 26 -7.93 -1.30 14.73
C HIS A 26 -6.72 -1.91 15.43
N HIS A 27 -6.10 -2.93 14.85
CA HIS A 27 -4.85 -3.51 15.35
C HIS A 27 -3.71 -2.47 15.36
N ALA A 28 -3.59 -1.67 14.31
CA ALA A 28 -2.60 -0.59 14.25
C ALA A 28 -2.85 0.48 15.33
N LEU A 29 -4.12 0.84 15.58
CA LEU A 29 -4.49 1.74 16.67
C LEU A 29 -4.09 1.18 18.03
N VAL A 30 -4.37 -0.08 18.31
CA VAL A 30 -3.95 -0.76 19.55
C VAL A 30 -2.43 -0.77 19.70
N LYS A 31 -1.70 -1.01 18.60
CA LYS A 31 -0.23 -1.02 18.59
C LYS A 31 0.41 0.36 18.64
N SER A 32 -0.35 1.44 18.45
CA SER A 32 0.16 2.82 18.51
C SER A 32 0.61 3.26 19.90
N GLY A 33 0.21 2.53 20.95
CA GLY A 33 0.48 2.90 22.36
C GLY A 33 -0.46 3.98 22.89
N ILE A 34 -1.43 4.43 22.12
CA ILE A 34 -2.49 5.36 22.55
C ILE A 34 -3.52 4.54 23.35
N THR A 35 -4.01 5.10 24.44
CA THR A 35 -5.13 4.50 25.19
C THR A 35 -6.40 4.50 24.36
N PRO A 36 -7.20 3.41 24.36
CA PRO A 36 -8.46 3.34 23.64
C PRO A 36 -9.38 4.53 23.94
N GLN A 37 -9.85 5.18 22.89
CA GLN A 37 -10.68 6.39 22.95
C GLN A 37 -11.37 6.63 21.59
N GLU A 38 -12.16 7.70 21.51
CA GLU A 38 -12.64 8.20 20.22
C GLU A 38 -11.48 8.82 19.44
N VAL A 39 -11.37 8.47 18.15
CA VAL A 39 -10.31 8.94 17.26
C VAL A 39 -10.84 9.36 15.89
N ASP A 40 -10.17 10.34 15.30
CA ASP A 40 -10.28 10.65 13.88
C ASP A 40 -9.10 9.96 13.17
N VAL A 41 -9.36 9.29 12.05
CA VAL A 41 -8.34 8.56 11.31
C VAL A 41 -8.22 9.08 9.89
N VAL A 42 -7.00 9.02 9.37
CA VAL A 42 -6.72 9.22 7.95
C VAL A 42 -6.29 7.87 7.39
N VAL A 43 -6.95 7.45 6.32
CA VAL A 43 -6.64 6.22 5.59
C VAL A 43 -6.42 6.55 4.13
N THR A 44 -5.76 5.64 3.42
CA THR A 44 -5.51 5.82 2.00
C THR A 44 -6.31 4.83 1.15
N LEU A 45 -6.48 5.18 -0.11
CA LEU A 45 -6.90 4.31 -1.19
C LEU A 45 -5.86 4.35 -2.31
N PRO A 46 -5.62 3.22 -2.98
CA PRO A 46 -4.86 3.21 -4.23
C PRO A 46 -5.36 4.26 -5.21
N LEU A 47 -4.48 4.82 -6.03
CA LEU A 47 -4.87 5.85 -7.00
C LEU A 47 -5.98 5.36 -7.93
N SER A 48 -5.95 4.08 -8.32
CA SER A 48 -6.97 3.43 -9.16
C SER A 48 -8.35 3.34 -8.53
N GLU A 49 -8.43 3.35 -7.20
CA GLU A 49 -9.70 3.32 -6.45
C GLU A 49 -10.15 4.72 -6.03
N TYR A 50 -9.20 5.64 -5.84
CA TYR A 50 -9.49 7.00 -5.41
C TYR A 50 -9.95 7.89 -6.56
N PHE A 51 -9.42 7.69 -7.77
CA PHE A 51 -9.76 8.48 -8.94
C PHE A 51 -10.55 7.68 -9.98
N ASP A 52 -11.47 8.37 -10.63
CA ASP A 52 -12.16 7.86 -11.80
C ASP A 52 -11.29 7.99 -13.08
N THR A 53 -11.81 7.53 -14.21
CA THR A 53 -11.13 7.60 -15.52
C THR A 53 -10.86 9.02 -16.01
N ASN A 54 -11.46 10.04 -15.39
CA ASN A 54 -11.26 11.45 -15.71
C ASN A 54 -10.32 12.14 -14.69
N ALA A 55 -9.62 11.37 -13.87
CA ALA A 55 -8.78 11.85 -12.77
C ALA A 55 -9.55 12.72 -11.75
N GLN A 56 -10.86 12.46 -11.58
CA GLN A 56 -11.67 13.08 -10.54
C GLN A 56 -11.86 12.11 -9.37
N PRO A 57 -12.00 12.62 -8.12
CA PRO A 57 -12.23 11.77 -6.97
C PRO A 57 -13.48 10.89 -7.14
N ASP A 58 -13.32 9.58 -7.06
CA ASP A 58 -14.42 8.62 -7.06
C ASP A 58 -15.12 8.63 -5.69
N MET A 59 -16.15 9.43 -5.59
CA MET A 59 -16.89 9.61 -4.33
C MET A 59 -17.61 8.33 -3.88
N ALA A 60 -17.94 7.41 -4.79
CA ALA A 60 -18.55 6.14 -4.43
C ALA A 60 -17.57 5.25 -3.68
N ASN A 61 -16.36 5.08 -4.22
CA ASN A 61 -15.28 4.32 -3.58
C ASN A 61 -14.81 4.98 -2.28
N ILE A 62 -14.64 6.30 -2.28
CA ILE A 62 -14.25 7.07 -1.09
C ILE A 62 -15.27 6.87 0.03
N ASN A 63 -16.57 6.99 -0.25
CA ASN A 63 -17.61 6.80 0.74
C ASN A 63 -17.71 5.34 1.20
N ARG A 64 -17.56 4.38 0.28
CA ARG A 64 -17.50 2.95 0.63
C ARG A 64 -16.37 2.67 1.63
N LYS A 65 -15.17 3.24 1.39
CA LYS A 65 -14.04 3.12 2.31
C LYS A 65 -14.34 3.74 3.67
N LYS A 66 -14.91 4.95 3.73
CA LYS A 66 -15.28 5.61 4.98
C LYS A 66 -16.25 4.76 5.81
N VAL A 67 -17.34 4.30 5.18
CA VAL A 67 -18.34 3.46 5.86
C VAL A 67 -17.72 2.17 6.35
N ASN A 68 -16.85 1.54 5.56
CA ASN A 68 -16.17 0.32 5.96
C ASN A 68 -15.30 0.52 7.19
N VAL A 69 -14.47 1.57 7.21
CA VAL A 69 -13.53 1.86 8.31
C VAL A 69 -14.23 2.27 9.61
N MET A 70 -15.40 2.91 9.52
CA MET A 70 -16.19 3.33 10.69
C MET A 70 -16.93 2.19 11.38
N ARG A 71 -16.86 0.96 10.85
CA ARG A 71 -17.53 -0.19 11.50
C ARG A 71 -16.89 -0.48 12.85
N PRO A 72 -17.68 -0.77 13.88
CA PRO A 72 -17.16 -1.15 15.19
C PRO A 72 -16.42 -2.48 15.09
N VAL A 73 -15.38 -2.60 15.89
CA VAL A 73 -14.65 -3.86 16.13
C VAL A 73 -14.75 -4.15 17.61
N GLU A 74 -15.20 -5.33 17.96
CA GLU A 74 -15.25 -5.81 19.35
C GLU A 74 -14.10 -6.78 19.60
N ASP A 75 -13.41 -6.61 20.72
CA ASP A 75 -12.43 -7.54 21.22
C ASP A 75 -12.86 -7.94 22.64
N GLN A 76 -12.98 -9.25 22.88
CA GLN A 76 -13.42 -9.77 24.17
C GLN A 76 -12.41 -9.54 25.31
N ASN A 77 -11.17 -9.22 24.99
CA ASN A 77 -10.06 -9.16 25.91
C ASN A 77 -9.55 -7.73 26.17
N CYS A 78 -9.96 -6.75 25.38
CA CYS A 78 -9.48 -5.38 25.52
C CYS A 78 -10.50 -4.34 25.08
N GLU A 79 -10.36 -3.13 25.64
CA GLU A 79 -11.09 -1.97 25.15
C GLU A 79 -10.67 -1.65 23.71
N THR A 80 -11.62 -1.21 22.92
CA THR A 80 -11.43 -0.89 21.50
C THR A 80 -11.59 0.60 21.25
N PHE A 81 -10.98 1.07 20.15
CA PHE A 81 -11.15 2.46 19.70
C PHE A 81 -12.50 2.65 19.03
N THR A 82 -13.08 3.83 19.20
CA THR A 82 -14.24 4.27 18.41
C THR A 82 -13.77 5.24 17.34
N ILE A 83 -13.92 4.88 16.08
CA ILE A 83 -13.57 5.75 14.97
C ILE A 83 -14.72 6.72 14.72
N ARG A 84 -14.53 7.99 15.07
CA ARG A 84 -15.56 9.04 14.95
C ARG A 84 -15.63 9.63 13.55
N ASN A 85 -14.46 9.83 12.91
CA ASN A 85 -14.37 10.42 11.60
C ASN A 85 -13.24 9.78 10.78
N VAL A 86 -13.48 9.65 9.48
CA VAL A 86 -12.53 9.07 8.52
C VAL A 86 -12.29 10.05 7.38
N ARG A 87 -11.03 10.42 7.19
CA ARG A 87 -10.57 11.08 5.98
C ARG A 87 -9.90 10.06 5.07
N VAL A 88 -10.34 9.97 3.85
CA VAL A 88 -9.71 9.13 2.83
C VAL A 88 -8.85 10.01 1.94
N MET A 89 -7.61 9.59 1.69
CA MET A 89 -6.64 10.27 0.84
C MET A 89 -6.14 9.32 -0.25
N PRO A 90 -5.73 9.83 -1.40
CA PRO A 90 -5.06 9.00 -2.41
C PRO A 90 -3.68 8.57 -1.88
N GLU A 91 -3.29 7.34 -2.16
CA GLU A 91 -1.93 6.86 -1.88
C GLU A 91 -0.91 7.71 -2.64
N SER A 92 0.35 7.69 -2.18
CA SER A 92 1.52 8.30 -2.82
C SER A 92 1.51 9.83 -2.86
N ILE A 93 0.38 10.49 -3.14
CA ILE A 93 0.28 11.95 -3.28
C ILE A 93 0.71 12.70 -2.00
N PRO A 94 0.34 12.27 -0.79
CA PRO A 94 0.78 12.93 0.43
C PRO A 94 2.30 13.01 0.60
N ALA A 95 3.06 12.07 0.03
CA ALA A 95 4.52 12.10 0.05
C ALA A 95 5.11 13.34 -0.66
N GLY A 96 4.39 13.88 -1.62
CA GLY A 96 4.78 15.09 -2.36
C GLY A 96 4.37 16.42 -1.71
N PHE A 97 3.60 16.41 -0.63
CA PHE A 97 2.97 17.64 -0.08
C PHE A 97 3.97 18.75 0.26
N LYS A 98 5.10 18.39 0.85
CA LYS A 98 6.12 19.37 1.20
C LYS A 98 6.72 20.04 -0.05
N ALA A 99 7.06 19.25 -1.06
CA ALA A 99 7.59 19.80 -2.32
C ALA A 99 6.54 20.65 -3.05
N LEU A 100 5.30 20.16 -3.11
CA LEU A 100 4.18 20.87 -3.76
C LEU A 100 3.85 22.21 -3.12
N ALA A 101 4.00 22.34 -1.80
CA ALA A 101 3.73 23.59 -1.08
C ALA A 101 4.70 24.71 -1.47
N ASP A 102 5.95 24.36 -1.77
CA ASP A 102 7.01 25.31 -2.12
C ASP A 102 7.06 25.62 -3.63
N MET A 103 6.30 24.89 -4.46
CA MET A 103 6.26 25.06 -5.92
C MET A 103 5.28 26.16 -6.35
N SER A 104 5.57 26.80 -7.49
CA SER A 104 4.60 27.68 -8.15
C SER A 104 3.38 26.89 -8.64
N PRO A 105 2.16 27.47 -8.65
CA PRO A 105 0.97 26.82 -9.22
C PRO A 105 1.10 26.43 -10.70
N PHE A 106 2.06 27.02 -11.41
CA PHE A 106 2.32 26.72 -12.83
C PHE A 106 3.34 25.59 -13.04
N GLU A 107 3.98 25.14 -11.98
CA GLU A 107 4.88 23.99 -11.99
C GLU A 107 4.11 22.72 -11.71
N SER A 108 4.68 21.59 -12.08
CA SER A 108 4.09 20.28 -11.82
C SER A 108 5.12 19.35 -11.19
N LEU A 109 4.70 18.59 -10.20
CA LEU A 109 5.45 17.49 -9.61
C LEU A 109 4.94 16.17 -10.18
N LEU A 110 5.86 15.34 -10.66
CA LEU A 110 5.57 13.96 -10.97
C LEU A 110 5.92 13.11 -9.75
N ILE A 111 4.90 12.47 -9.18
CA ILE A 111 5.06 11.52 -8.07
C ILE A 111 5.01 10.14 -8.69
N VAL A 112 6.06 9.35 -8.45
CA VAL A 112 6.17 7.97 -8.92
C VAL A 112 6.36 7.09 -7.71
N ASP A 113 5.44 6.17 -7.51
CA ASP A 113 5.46 5.18 -6.44
C ASP A 113 5.56 3.78 -7.04
N LEU A 114 6.72 3.17 -6.90
CA LEU A 114 6.94 1.79 -7.28
C LEU A 114 6.80 0.91 -6.05
N GLY A 115 5.60 0.37 -5.89
CA GLY A 115 5.26 -0.54 -4.80
C GLY A 115 5.76 -1.96 -5.00
N GLY A 116 5.31 -2.86 -4.12
CA GLY A 116 5.63 -4.29 -4.22
C GLY A 116 5.10 -4.94 -5.49
N THR A 117 3.87 -4.59 -5.87
CA THR A 117 3.14 -5.19 -7.01
C THR A 117 2.59 -4.15 -7.98
N THR A 118 2.56 -2.87 -7.62
CA THR A 118 1.92 -1.79 -8.38
C THR A 118 2.90 -0.66 -8.68
N LEU A 119 2.67 0.01 -9.79
CA LEU A 119 3.27 1.29 -10.13
C LEU A 119 2.17 2.34 -10.17
N ASP A 120 2.27 3.34 -9.31
CA ASP A 120 1.38 4.47 -9.26
C ASP A 120 2.12 5.75 -9.67
N VAL A 121 1.54 6.51 -10.59
CA VAL A 121 2.12 7.76 -11.08
C VAL A 121 1.05 8.84 -11.06
N ALA A 122 1.36 9.98 -10.46
CA ALA A 122 0.48 11.13 -10.43
C ALA A 122 1.25 12.40 -10.84
N LYS A 123 0.65 13.21 -11.73
CA LYS A 123 1.12 14.55 -12.04
C LYS A 123 0.26 15.57 -11.32
N VAL A 124 0.85 16.24 -10.35
CA VAL A 124 0.19 17.19 -9.45
C VAL A 124 0.73 18.59 -9.68
N GLN A 125 -0.15 19.58 -9.78
CA GLN A 125 0.24 20.98 -9.90
C GLN A 125 0.68 21.54 -8.55
N GLY A 126 1.63 22.45 -8.58
CA GLY A 126 2.17 23.11 -7.40
C GLY A 126 1.05 23.74 -6.55
N GLN A 127 1.30 23.87 -5.25
CA GLN A 127 0.33 24.31 -4.24
C GLN A 127 -0.95 23.45 -4.20
N LEU A 128 -0.88 22.19 -4.69
CA LEU A 128 -2.03 21.29 -4.79
C LEU A 128 -3.20 21.88 -5.62
N ALA A 129 -2.88 22.72 -6.61
CA ALA A 129 -3.88 23.41 -7.43
C ALA A 129 -4.72 22.44 -8.28
N GLY A 130 -4.21 21.23 -8.53
CA GLY A 130 -4.95 20.17 -9.23
C GLY A 130 -4.10 18.94 -9.50
N ILE A 131 -4.78 17.85 -9.85
CA ILE A 131 -4.15 16.62 -10.35
C ILE A 131 -4.51 16.53 -11.83
N SER A 132 -3.51 16.55 -12.68
CA SER A 132 -3.73 16.61 -14.13
C SER A 132 -3.69 15.25 -14.81
N GLN A 133 -2.99 14.29 -14.22
CA GLN A 133 -2.88 12.93 -14.75
C GLN A 133 -2.65 11.94 -13.61
N VAL A 134 -3.26 10.78 -13.73
CA VAL A 134 -3.06 9.62 -12.87
C VAL A 134 -2.86 8.41 -13.77
N PHE A 135 -1.87 7.59 -13.46
CA PHE A 135 -1.61 6.32 -14.11
C PHE A 135 -1.34 5.27 -13.04
N CYS A 136 -1.94 4.11 -13.17
CA CYS A 136 -1.75 2.99 -12.26
C CYS A 136 -1.57 1.71 -13.09
N ASP A 137 -0.54 0.94 -12.77
CA ASP A 137 -0.36 -0.40 -13.32
C ASP A 137 -0.27 -1.41 -12.17
N PRO A 138 -1.29 -2.30 -12.02
CA PRO A 138 -1.33 -3.27 -10.93
C PRO A 138 -0.37 -4.45 -11.13
N HIS A 139 0.36 -4.50 -12.24
CA HIS A 139 1.25 -5.60 -12.61
C HIS A 139 2.72 -5.19 -12.71
N VAL A 140 3.04 -3.93 -12.42
CA VAL A 140 4.41 -3.41 -12.43
C VAL A 140 4.82 -3.07 -11.01
N GLY A 141 5.73 -3.85 -10.44
CA GLY A 141 6.23 -3.64 -9.09
C GLY A 141 7.55 -4.36 -8.85
N VAL A 142 8.12 -4.20 -7.67
CA VAL A 142 9.38 -4.86 -7.27
C VAL A 142 9.26 -6.38 -7.33
N SER A 143 8.06 -6.94 -7.22
CA SER A 143 7.81 -8.39 -7.37
C SER A 143 8.28 -8.95 -8.70
N LEU A 144 8.25 -8.17 -9.80
CA LEU A 144 8.78 -8.60 -11.10
C LEU A 144 10.28 -8.92 -11.03
N ILE A 145 11.03 -8.18 -10.22
CA ILE A 145 12.46 -8.44 -10.02
C ILE A 145 12.64 -9.74 -9.24
N ALA A 146 11.83 -9.95 -8.19
CA ALA A 146 11.86 -11.19 -7.42
C ALA A 146 11.49 -12.41 -8.27
N ASP A 147 10.47 -12.30 -9.13
CA ASP A 147 10.07 -13.34 -10.07
C ASP A 147 11.18 -13.67 -11.09
N ALA A 148 11.88 -12.66 -11.58
CA ALA A 148 13.03 -12.85 -12.46
C ALA A 148 14.17 -13.60 -11.75
N VAL A 149 14.47 -13.25 -10.49
CA VAL A 149 15.46 -13.96 -9.67
C VAL A 149 15.04 -15.41 -9.46
N LEU A 150 13.79 -15.67 -9.09
CA LEU A 150 13.25 -17.01 -8.92
C LEU A 150 13.36 -17.84 -10.20
N SER A 151 13.07 -17.24 -11.34
CA SER A 151 13.17 -17.90 -12.65
C SER A 151 14.62 -18.31 -12.99
N VAL A 152 15.58 -17.41 -12.74
CA VAL A 152 17.00 -17.69 -12.94
C VAL A 152 17.47 -18.80 -12.02
N MET A 153 17.11 -18.76 -10.74
CA MET A 153 17.46 -19.80 -9.77
C MET A 153 16.87 -21.16 -10.15
N ALA A 154 15.60 -21.20 -10.56
CA ALA A 154 14.93 -22.43 -11.00
C ALA A 154 15.64 -23.03 -12.24
N THR A 155 16.05 -22.19 -13.18
CA THR A 155 16.81 -22.64 -14.38
C THR A 155 18.15 -23.28 -13.99
N ASN A 156 18.74 -22.86 -12.89
CA ASN A 156 19.97 -23.43 -12.35
C ASN A 156 19.72 -24.57 -11.34
N GLY A 157 18.50 -25.13 -11.30
CA GLY A 157 18.16 -26.25 -10.44
C GLY A 157 17.89 -25.90 -8.98
N MET A 158 17.87 -24.64 -8.62
CA MET A 158 17.61 -24.16 -7.26
C MET A 158 16.14 -23.80 -7.09
N ARG A 159 15.47 -24.42 -6.12
CA ARG A 159 14.10 -24.06 -5.71
C ARG A 159 14.18 -23.16 -4.49
N THR A 160 13.56 -21.99 -4.57
CA THR A 160 13.57 -21.02 -3.48
C THR A 160 12.24 -20.29 -3.37
N SER A 161 12.11 -19.42 -2.37
CA SER A 161 10.90 -18.63 -2.10
C SER A 161 11.11 -17.16 -2.49
N HIS A 162 9.99 -16.42 -2.64
CA HIS A 162 10.02 -14.97 -2.82
C HIS A 162 10.80 -14.25 -1.71
N HIS A 163 10.71 -14.74 -0.46
CA HIS A 163 11.47 -14.17 0.64
C HIS A 163 12.99 -14.25 0.38
N ILE A 164 13.48 -15.40 -0.03
CA ILE A 164 14.92 -15.59 -0.37
C ILE A 164 15.30 -14.74 -1.58
N ALA A 165 14.44 -14.67 -2.62
CA ALA A 165 14.69 -13.81 -3.78
C ALA A 165 14.82 -12.34 -3.38
N ASN A 166 13.96 -11.84 -2.50
CA ASN A 166 14.04 -10.48 -1.97
C ASN A 166 15.34 -10.26 -1.17
N THR A 167 15.72 -11.22 -0.34
CA THR A 167 16.98 -11.14 0.42
C THR A 167 18.20 -11.07 -0.52
N ILE A 168 18.19 -11.84 -1.60
CA ILE A 168 19.24 -11.77 -2.64
C ILE A 168 19.28 -10.38 -3.29
N ILE A 169 18.11 -9.82 -3.61
CA ILE A 169 18.02 -8.46 -4.19
C ILE A 169 18.58 -7.41 -3.22
N GLU A 170 18.27 -7.50 -1.94
CA GLU A 170 18.77 -6.61 -0.89
C GLU A 170 20.30 -6.69 -0.78
N HIS A 171 20.86 -7.89 -0.85
CA HIS A 171 22.31 -8.15 -0.74
C HIS A 171 23.05 -8.21 -2.08
N ARG A 172 22.46 -7.75 -3.18
CA ARG A 172 23.02 -7.86 -4.55
C ARG A 172 24.40 -7.26 -4.74
N HIS A 173 24.85 -6.38 -3.86
CA HIS A 173 26.16 -5.75 -3.87
C HIS A 173 27.13 -6.35 -2.85
N ASP A 174 26.71 -7.33 -2.05
CA ASP A 174 27.52 -8.02 -1.06
C ASP A 174 27.94 -9.40 -1.60
N GLU A 175 29.07 -9.41 -2.32
CA GLU A 175 29.59 -10.66 -2.91
C GLU A 175 29.92 -11.72 -1.85
N ALA A 176 30.35 -11.32 -0.67
CA ALA A 176 30.69 -12.26 0.41
C ALA A 176 29.44 -12.96 0.91
N TRP A 177 28.37 -12.19 1.14
CA TRP A 177 27.07 -12.71 1.53
C TRP A 177 26.51 -13.65 0.46
N LEU A 178 26.53 -13.23 -0.81
CA LEU A 178 26.02 -14.01 -1.93
C LEU A 178 26.73 -15.35 -2.07
N ARG A 179 28.08 -15.36 -2.00
CA ARG A 179 28.88 -16.61 -2.05
C ARG A 179 28.53 -17.57 -0.91
N GLN A 180 28.27 -17.05 0.28
CA GLN A 180 27.96 -17.87 1.45
C GLN A 180 26.56 -18.48 1.38
N HIS A 181 25.57 -17.80 0.76
CA HIS A 181 24.15 -18.19 0.83
C HIS A 181 23.57 -18.76 -0.47
N ILE A 182 24.27 -18.58 -1.61
CA ILE A 182 23.79 -19.07 -2.92
C ILE A 182 24.58 -20.29 -3.41
N HIS A 183 25.80 -20.51 -2.93
CA HIS A 183 26.67 -21.60 -3.39
C HIS A 183 26.67 -22.84 -2.46
N ASN A 184 25.79 -22.91 -1.50
CA ASN A 184 25.53 -24.10 -0.70
C ASN A 184 24.12 -24.58 -1.08
#